data_f769665fc52379550ee2ce83e5c09c18
#
_entry.id   f769665fc52379550ee2ce83e5c09c18
#
_cell.length_a   1.000
_cell.length_b   1.000
_cell.length_c   1.000
_cell.angle_alpha   90.00
_cell.angle_beta   90.00
_cell.angle_gamma   90.00
#
_symmetry.space_group_name_H-M   'P 1'
#
loop_
_entity.id
_entity.type
_entity.pdbx_description
1 polymer ?
#
loop_
_entity_poly.entity_id
_entity_poly.type
_entity_poly.pdbx_seq_one_letter_code
_entity_poly.pdbx_strand_id
1 'polypeptide(L)'
;MKKLITSLALALTALSGYAITPLWMRDARISPNGTEIVFCYKGDIYKVPAQGGTAVQLTTQASYEANPVWSPDGKQIAFASDRNGNFDLFIMPADGGTAQRLTYHSASEIPSAFTPDGKFVLFSASIQDPAGSALFPTGAMTELYKVPAGGGRTEQVLATPAEWVCFDKSGKNFLYQDRKGFEDEWRKHHTSSITRDIWLYNTQSGKHTNLTNREGEDRNPVYAPDGNSVYFLSERNGGSFNVYNFSLNTSQTSNVPQEVKTITTFRTHPVRFLSISDKGTLCYTYDGELYTQEANARPKKVNVELVRDDEKEIASLKFSQGATSASVSPDGKQVAFIVRGDVFVTSTDYTTTKQITNTPGKEAAVSFAPDNRTLVYASERTGNWQLYTAKIARKEEANFPNATLIEEEVLLPSKTVERAYPQYSPDGKELAFIEDRNRLMVLDLKTKKVRQVTDGSTWYNTGGGFDYEWSPDGKWFTLEFIGNRHDPYSDIGIVSAQGGTITNLTNSGYISGSPRWVLDGNAILFQTERYGMRAHASWGSQQDVMLVFLNQDAYDRYRLSKEDFELLKELEKEQKKAKDGDKKKDVNKSKKDEADEDKSSEDKADKKDIVVELNGIEDRIVRLT
;
A
#
# COMPACT_ATOMS: atom_id res chain seq x y z
N MET A 1 28.08 0.91 56.46
CA MET A 1 26.90 0.17 56.02
C MET A 1 25.99 0.93 55.06
N LYS A 2 25.66 2.21 55.27
CA LYS A 2 24.77 2.96 54.32
C LYS A 2 25.36 3.20 52.93
N LYS A 3 26.67 3.33 52.77
CA LYS A 3 27.34 3.49 51.44
C LYS A 3 27.45 2.19 50.62
N LEU A 4 27.40 1.04 51.23
CA LEU A 4 27.42 -0.24 50.54
C LEU A 4 26.06 -0.64 49.97
N ILE A 5 24.96 -0.20 50.60
CA ILE A 5 23.60 -0.46 50.16
C ILE A 5 23.25 0.41 48.96
N THR A 6 23.78 1.64 48.88
CA THR A 6 23.54 2.54 47.75
C THR A 6 24.30 2.07 46.47
N SER A 7 25.46 1.46 46.63
CA SER A 7 26.22 0.89 45.47
C SER A 7 25.59 -0.40 44.94
N LEU A 8 24.89 -1.18 45.76
CA LEU A 8 24.20 -2.38 45.32
C LEU A 8 22.86 -2.06 44.62
N ALA A 9 22.20 -0.98 45.01
CA ALA A 9 20.98 -0.52 44.34
C ALA A 9 21.27 0.09 42.95
N LEU A 10 22.42 0.75 42.75
CA LEU A 10 22.84 1.26 41.45
C LEU A 10 23.32 0.17 40.48
N ALA A 11 23.82 -0.96 41.00
CA ALA A 11 24.26 -2.08 40.19
C ALA A 11 23.12 -2.96 39.65
N LEU A 12 21.93 -2.91 40.28
CA LEU A 12 20.75 -3.63 39.78
C LEU A 12 19.99 -2.88 38.66
N THR A 13 20.26 -1.61 38.43
CA THR A 13 19.63 -0.84 37.33
C THR A 13 20.41 -0.87 36.03
N ALA A 14 21.58 -1.50 35.99
CA ALA A 14 22.48 -1.54 34.81
C ALA A 14 22.38 -2.85 33.98
N LEU A 15 21.41 -3.73 34.29
CA LEU A 15 21.12 -4.95 33.54
C LEU A 15 19.76 -4.93 32.82
N SER A 16 19.27 -3.76 32.45
CA SER A 16 18.25 -3.70 31.40
C SER A 16 18.94 -3.98 30.07
N GLY A 17 19.09 -5.26 29.75
CA GLY A 17 19.43 -5.69 28.40
C GLY A 17 18.52 -4.99 27.41
N TYR A 18 19.00 -4.76 26.20
CA TYR A 18 18.27 -4.11 25.11
C TYR A 18 17.01 -4.92 24.74
N ALA A 19 15.96 -4.82 25.54
CA ALA A 19 14.66 -5.37 25.22
C ALA A 19 13.99 -4.44 24.23
N ILE A 20 13.66 -4.95 23.05
CA ILE A 20 12.93 -4.20 22.01
C ILE A 20 11.45 -4.38 22.29
N THR A 21 10.71 -3.28 22.39
CA THR A 21 9.25 -3.31 22.34
C THR A 21 8.81 -3.39 20.88
N PRO A 22 8.23 -4.51 20.41
CA PRO A 22 7.83 -4.65 19.02
C PRO A 22 6.60 -3.77 18.73
N LEU A 23 6.59 -3.16 17.54
CA LEU A 23 5.44 -2.46 16.97
C LEU A 23 4.92 -3.23 15.76
N TRP A 24 3.62 -3.08 15.45
CA TRP A 24 2.98 -3.76 14.31
C TRP A 24 2.93 -5.29 14.47
N MET A 25 2.65 -5.74 15.68
CA MET A 25 2.30 -7.14 15.94
C MET A 25 0.98 -7.48 15.25
N ARG A 26 0.93 -8.61 14.55
CA ARG A 26 -0.19 -9.05 13.69
C ARG A 26 -0.65 -10.44 14.08
N ASP A 27 -1.82 -10.83 13.57
CA ASP A 27 -2.39 -12.18 13.66
C ASP A 27 -2.42 -12.76 15.07
N ALA A 28 -2.73 -11.89 16.04
CA ALA A 28 -2.72 -12.27 17.46
C ALA A 28 -3.84 -13.29 17.77
N ARG A 29 -3.48 -14.37 18.43
CA ARG A 29 -4.41 -15.41 18.90
C ARG A 29 -4.06 -15.84 20.31
N ILE A 30 -5.03 -15.69 21.23
CA ILE A 30 -4.89 -16.21 22.61
C ILE A 30 -5.08 -17.73 22.62
N SER A 31 -4.29 -18.44 23.45
CA SER A 31 -4.42 -19.88 23.65
C SER A 31 -5.78 -20.25 24.25
N PRO A 32 -6.28 -21.48 24.03
CA PRO A 32 -7.56 -21.93 24.60
C PRO A 32 -7.63 -21.76 26.12
N ASN A 33 -6.56 -22.07 26.83
CA ASN A 33 -6.48 -21.91 28.29
C ASN A 33 -6.34 -20.46 28.79
N GLY A 34 -6.10 -19.49 27.86
CA GLY A 34 -5.98 -18.05 28.15
C GLY A 34 -4.63 -17.63 28.76
N THR A 35 -3.60 -18.45 28.74
CA THR A 35 -2.31 -18.16 29.38
C THR A 35 -1.27 -17.58 28.46
N GLU A 36 -1.36 -17.79 27.15
CA GLU A 36 -0.37 -17.41 26.15
C GLU A 36 -1.04 -16.76 24.94
N ILE A 37 -0.28 -15.94 24.24
CA ILE A 37 -0.69 -15.32 22.97
C ILE A 37 0.39 -15.63 21.94
N VAL A 38 -0.02 -16.15 20.76
CA VAL A 38 0.84 -16.19 19.58
C VAL A 38 0.54 -14.98 18.71
N PHE A 39 1.57 -14.45 18.07
CA PHE A 39 1.44 -13.31 17.15
C PHE A 39 2.54 -13.34 16.11
N CYS A 40 2.37 -12.62 15.01
CA CYS A 40 3.37 -12.46 13.96
C CYS A 40 4.10 -11.12 14.12
N TYR A 41 5.42 -11.16 13.98
CA TYR A 41 6.26 -9.97 13.96
C TYR A 41 7.44 -10.16 13.01
N LYS A 42 7.61 -9.23 12.06
CA LYS A 42 8.67 -9.27 11.03
C LYS A 42 8.76 -10.58 10.23
N GLY A 43 7.63 -11.24 10.00
CA GLY A 43 7.55 -12.48 9.22
C GLY A 43 7.76 -13.77 10.04
N ASP A 44 7.95 -13.67 11.34
CA ASP A 44 8.07 -14.81 12.24
C ASP A 44 6.91 -14.89 13.25
N ILE A 45 6.66 -16.08 13.75
CA ILE A 45 5.72 -16.35 14.82
C ILE A 45 6.42 -16.28 16.17
N TYR A 46 5.84 -15.52 17.08
CA TYR A 46 6.27 -15.38 18.46
C TYR A 46 5.17 -15.81 19.44
N LYS A 47 5.56 -16.19 20.62
CA LYS A 47 4.67 -16.55 21.72
C LYS A 47 5.04 -15.74 22.98
N VAL A 48 4.03 -15.18 23.65
CA VAL A 48 4.21 -14.38 24.87
C VAL A 48 3.16 -14.77 25.93
N PRO A 49 3.48 -14.70 27.25
CA PRO A 49 2.45 -14.84 28.27
C PRO A 49 1.33 -13.78 28.11
N ALA A 50 0.07 -14.16 28.33
CA ALA A 50 -1.06 -13.24 28.18
C ALA A 50 -1.00 -12.04 29.14
N GLN A 51 -0.24 -12.11 30.21
CA GLN A 51 0.02 -11.00 31.14
C GLN A 51 1.14 -10.06 30.66
N GLY A 52 1.86 -10.42 29.62
CA GLY A 52 3.05 -9.74 29.11
C GLY A 52 4.36 -10.36 29.61
N GLY A 53 5.45 -9.82 29.13
CA GLY A 53 6.80 -10.25 29.42
C GLY A 53 7.60 -10.57 28.15
N THR A 54 8.65 -11.39 28.29
CA THR A 54 9.51 -11.77 27.19
C THR A 54 8.82 -12.74 26.24
N ALA A 55 8.78 -12.40 24.97
CA ALA A 55 8.27 -13.27 23.92
C ALA A 55 9.36 -14.21 23.40
N VAL A 56 8.94 -15.43 23.08
CA VAL A 56 9.78 -16.47 22.48
C VAL A 56 9.49 -16.56 21.00
N GLN A 57 10.52 -16.51 20.17
CA GLN A 57 10.43 -16.73 18.73
C GLN A 57 10.25 -18.23 18.46
N LEU A 58 9.21 -18.61 17.73
CA LEU A 58 8.88 -19.99 17.41
C LEU A 58 9.36 -20.42 16.03
N THR A 59 9.46 -19.47 15.08
CA THR A 59 9.94 -19.71 13.72
C THR A 59 11.17 -18.85 13.44
N THR A 60 12.09 -19.38 12.63
CA THR A 60 13.39 -18.75 12.33
C THR A 60 13.79 -18.94 10.86
N GLN A 61 12.88 -19.37 10.01
CA GLN A 61 13.13 -19.55 8.58
C GLN A 61 13.20 -18.20 7.87
N ALA A 62 13.98 -18.13 6.79
CA ALA A 62 14.02 -16.94 5.93
C ALA A 62 12.76 -16.87 5.02
N SER A 63 11.58 -16.96 5.61
CA SER A 63 10.27 -16.98 4.98
C SER A 63 9.32 -16.07 5.78
N TYR A 64 8.13 -15.86 5.25
CA TYR A 64 7.09 -15.11 5.95
C TYR A 64 6.06 -16.08 6.51
N GLU A 65 5.86 -16.07 7.82
CA GLU A 65 4.86 -16.82 8.53
C GLU A 65 3.68 -15.92 8.93
N ALA A 66 2.44 -16.43 8.79
CA ALA A 66 1.23 -15.67 9.04
C ALA A 66 0.10 -16.52 9.62
N ASN A 67 -0.91 -15.86 10.17
CA ASN A 67 -2.18 -16.44 10.61
C ASN A 67 -2.04 -17.69 11.50
N PRO A 68 -1.30 -17.65 12.61
CA PRO A 68 -1.20 -18.79 13.51
C PRO A 68 -2.56 -19.09 14.16
N VAL A 69 -2.93 -20.37 14.24
CA VAL A 69 -4.14 -20.85 14.92
C VAL A 69 -3.80 -21.98 15.88
N TRP A 70 -4.35 -21.92 17.08
CA TRP A 70 -4.14 -22.92 18.12
C TRP A 70 -4.99 -24.17 17.87
N SER A 71 -4.44 -25.36 18.15
CA SER A 71 -5.25 -26.56 18.32
C SER A 71 -6.15 -26.44 19.57
N PRO A 72 -7.30 -27.14 19.63
CA PRO A 72 -8.21 -27.04 20.78
C PRO A 72 -7.61 -27.42 22.12
N ASP A 73 -6.63 -28.33 22.11
CA ASP A 73 -5.88 -28.76 23.33
C ASP A 73 -4.69 -27.83 23.67
N GLY A 74 -4.44 -26.80 22.85
CA GLY A 74 -3.36 -25.83 23.02
C GLY A 74 -1.95 -26.39 22.80
N LYS A 75 -1.80 -27.59 22.22
CA LYS A 75 -0.48 -28.25 22.06
C LYS A 75 0.18 -28.03 20.71
N GLN A 76 -0.58 -27.58 19.72
CA GLN A 76 -0.11 -27.36 18.37
C GLN A 76 -0.53 -25.99 17.86
N ILE A 77 0.22 -25.46 16.89
CA ILE A 77 -0.09 -24.25 16.14
C ILE A 77 -0.01 -24.59 14.66
N ALA A 78 -1.11 -24.37 13.93
CA ALA A 78 -1.10 -24.38 12.47
C ALA A 78 -0.93 -22.93 11.97
N PHE A 79 -0.19 -22.73 10.87
CA PHE A 79 0.11 -21.42 10.32
C PHE A 79 0.38 -21.48 8.82
N ALA A 80 0.30 -20.35 8.16
CA ALA A 80 0.71 -20.20 6.77
C ALA A 80 2.19 -19.82 6.68
N SER A 81 2.92 -20.36 5.71
CA SER A 81 4.31 -20.00 5.43
C SER A 81 4.61 -20.03 3.93
N ASP A 82 5.32 -19.03 3.42
CA ASP A 82 5.72 -18.92 2.01
C ASP A 82 7.08 -19.55 1.70
N ARG A 83 7.63 -20.35 2.61
CA ARG A 83 8.96 -21.01 2.48
C ARG A 83 9.14 -21.90 1.25
N ASN A 84 8.05 -22.26 0.59
CA ASN A 84 8.04 -23.05 -0.64
C ASN A 84 7.55 -22.26 -1.87
N GLY A 85 7.47 -20.92 -1.77
CA GLY A 85 7.17 -20.02 -2.90
C GLY A 85 5.81 -19.34 -2.83
N ASN A 86 4.80 -19.97 -2.21
CA ASN A 86 3.49 -19.43 -1.88
C ASN A 86 3.11 -19.85 -0.47
N PHE A 87 2.06 -19.29 0.09
CA PHE A 87 1.59 -19.68 1.42
C PHE A 87 0.98 -21.08 1.39
N ASP A 88 1.64 -22.00 2.07
CA ASP A 88 1.14 -23.34 2.40
C ASP A 88 0.84 -23.45 3.89
N LEU A 89 0.03 -24.44 4.27
CA LEU A 89 -0.19 -24.75 5.68
C LEU A 89 0.96 -25.57 6.26
N PHE A 90 1.37 -25.14 7.44
CA PHE A 90 2.29 -25.87 8.30
C PHE A 90 1.67 -26.07 9.68
N ILE A 91 2.14 -27.06 10.40
CA ILE A 91 1.80 -27.33 11.79
C ILE A 91 3.06 -27.61 12.61
N MET A 92 3.11 -27.10 13.83
CA MET A 92 4.22 -27.32 14.75
C MET A 92 3.73 -27.48 16.19
N PRO A 93 4.56 -28.04 17.12
CA PRO A 93 4.27 -27.97 18.54
C PRO A 93 4.13 -26.52 19.04
N ALA A 94 3.27 -26.30 20.03
CA ALA A 94 3.03 -24.96 20.57
C ALA A 94 4.26 -24.31 21.25
N ASP A 95 5.24 -25.13 21.65
CA ASP A 95 6.50 -24.66 22.22
C ASP A 95 7.63 -24.49 21.18
N GLY A 96 7.27 -24.54 19.89
CA GLY A 96 8.22 -24.48 18.79
C GLY A 96 8.78 -25.85 18.40
N GLY A 97 9.67 -25.88 17.43
CA GLY A 97 10.27 -27.09 16.89
C GLY A 97 10.06 -27.22 15.38
N THR A 98 10.30 -28.41 14.84
CA THR A 98 10.19 -28.65 13.40
C THR A 98 8.72 -28.56 12.96
N ALA A 99 8.45 -27.67 12.00
CA ALA A 99 7.13 -27.55 11.38
C ALA A 99 6.98 -28.58 10.25
N GLN A 100 5.82 -29.24 10.22
CA GLN A 100 5.41 -30.16 9.16
C GLN A 100 4.53 -29.43 8.15
N ARG A 101 4.82 -29.53 6.85
CA ARG A 101 3.97 -29.04 5.77
C ARG A 101 2.73 -29.93 5.62
N LEU A 102 1.56 -29.33 5.57
CA LEU A 102 0.28 -30.03 5.43
C LEU A 102 -0.29 -29.98 4.00
N THR A 103 -0.03 -28.90 3.27
CA THR A 103 -0.60 -28.65 1.94
C THR A 103 0.48 -28.30 0.92
N TYR A 104 0.15 -28.44 -0.39
CA TYR A 104 1.15 -28.39 -1.48
C TYR A 104 0.62 -27.73 -2.74
N HIS A 105 -0.51 -27.00 -2.66
CA HIS A 105 -1.11 -26.37 -3.82
C HIS A 105 -0.38 -25.07 -4.20
N SER A 106 -0.46 -24.66 -5.47
CA SER A 106 0.15 -23.40 -5.95
C SER A 106 -0.62 -22.14 -5.57
N ALA A 107 -1.88 -22.26 -5.12
CA ALA A 107 -2.62 -21.14 -4.54
C ALA A 107 -2.23 -20.94 -3.08
N SER A 108 -2.29 -19.70 -2.60
CA SER A 108 -2.07 -19.41 -1.18
C SER A 108 -3.18 -19.98 -0.31
N GLU A 109 -2.80 -20.64 0.77
CA GLU A 109 -3.66 -21.35 1.71
C GLU A 109 -3.49 -20.72 3.09
N ILE A 110 -4.59 -20.18 3.63
CA ILE A 110 -4.59 -19.42 4.89
C ILE A 110 -5.40 -20.15 5.97
N PRO A 111 -4.77 -20.61 7.06
CA PRO A 111 -5.49 -21.33 8.11
C PRO A 111 -6.50 -20.44 8.84
N SER A 112 -7.60 -21.02 9.24
CA SER A 112 -8.72 -20.36 9.89
C SER A 112 -8.99 -20.91 11.29
N ALA A 113 -9.12 -22.24 11.41
CA ALA A 113 -9.39 -22.92 12.67
C ALA A 113 -9.02 -24.41 12.61
N PHE A 114 -8.88 -25.02 13.76
CA PHE A 114 -9.01 -26.49 13.89
C PHE A 114 -10.47 -26.90 14.05
N THR A 115 -10.81 -28.14 13.66
CA THR A 115 -12.06 -28.77 14.13
C THR A 115 -12.01 -28.96 15.64
N PRO A 116 -13.17 -28.97 16.35
CA PRO A 116 -13.18 -29.13 17.82
C PRO A 116 -12.53 -30.41 18.35
N ASP A 117 -12.50 -31.49 17.53
CA ASP A 117 -11.81 -32.73 17.85
C ASP A 117 -10.30 -32.69 17.52
N GLY A 118 -9.78 -31.58 17.00
CA GLY A 118 -8.39 -31.37 16.65
C GLY A 118 -7.88 -32.16 15.44
N LYS A 119 -8.73 -32.88 14.73
CA LYS A 119 -8.30 -33.79 13.66
C LYS A 119 -8.01 -33.10 12.33
N PHE A 120 -8.63 -31.96 12.06
CA PHE A 120 -8.49 -31.23 10.81
C PHE A 120 -8.17 -29.76 11.07
N VAL A 121 -7.41 -29.17 10.14
CA VAL A 121 -7.21 -27.72 10.02
C VAL A 121 -8.07 -27.22 8.88
N LEU A 122 -8.92 -26.23 9.12
CA LEU A 122 -9.67 -25.52 8.11
C LEU A 122 -8.87 -24.34 7.59
N PHE A 123 -8.97 -24.08 6.29
CA PHE A 123 -8.26 -23.00 5.63
C PHE A 123 -9.04 -22.46 4.42
N SER A 124 -8.76 -21.22 4.08
CA SER A 124 -9.32 -20.56 2.90
C SER A 124 -8.27 -20.54 1.79
N ALA A 125 -8.69 -20.86 0.58
CA ALA A 125 -7.84 -20.86 -0.61
C ALA A 125 -8.67 -20.66 -1.88
N SER A 126 -8.04 -20.16 -2.95
CA SER A 126 -8.63 -20.13 -4.28
C SER A 126 -8.07 -21.31 -5.09
N ILE A 127 -8.60 -22.50 -4.88
CA ILE A 127 -8.23 -23.71 -5.57
C ILE A 127 -9.24 -23.95 -6.70
N GLN A 128 -8.74 -24.23 -7.90
CA GLN A 128 -9.60 -24.48 -9.06
C GLN A 128 -10.39 -25.76 -8.86
N ASP A 129 -11.70 -25.65 -8.93
CA ASP A 129 -12.61 -26.78 -8.97
C ASP A 129 -12.37 -27.68 -10.20
N PRO A 130 -12.79 -28.95 -10.16
CA PRO A 130 -12.82 -29.80 -11.36
C PRO A 130 -13.55 -29.11 -12.51
N ALA A 131 -13.10 -29.33 -13.74
CA ALA A 131 -13.60 -28.62 -14.92
C ALA A 131 -15.12 -28.61 -15.11
N GLY A 132 -15.83 -29.62 -14.58
CA GLY A 132 -17.30 -29.68 -14.62
C GLY A 132 -18.02 -28.76 -13.65
N SER A 133 -17.34 -28.20 -12.66
CA SER A 133 -17.88 -27.30 -11.64
C SER A 133 -17.09 -26.00 -11.52
N ALA A 134 -16.10 -25.79 -12.42
CA ALA A 134 -15.28 -24.59 -12.41
C ALA A 134 -16.14 -23.34 -12.71
N LEU A 135 -16.40 -22.57 -11.69
CA LEU A 135 -16.82 -21.19 -11.78
C LEU A 135 -15.57 -20.33 -11.84
N PHE A 136 -15.66 -19.13 -12.37
CA PHE A 136 -14.51 -18.23 -12.56
C PHE A 136 -13.60 -18.21 -11.33
N PRO A 137 -12.36 -18.74 -11.38
CA PRO A 137 -11.42 -18.63 -10.29
C PRO A 137 -10.85 -17.22 -10.28
N THR A 138 -11.50 -16.30 -9.63
CA THR A 138 -10.85 -15.06 -9.28
C THR A 138 -10.21 -15.27 -7.93
N GLY A 139 -8.93 -14.91 -7.76
CA GLY A 139 -8.27 -14.91 -6.44
C GLY A 139 -8.97 -14.04 -5.38
N ALA A 140 -10.09 -13.41 -5.75
CA ALA A 140 -10.98 -12.66 -4.89
C ALA A 140 -11.95 -13.55 -4.11
N MET A 141 -12.31 -14.71 -4.67
CA MET A 141 -13.30 -15.62 -4.10
C MET A 141 -12.59 -16.87 -3.61
N THR A 142 -12.32 -16.90 -2.31
CA THR A 142 -11.74 -18.08 -1.65
C THR A 142 -12.83 -19.09 -1.32
N GLU A 143 -12.53 -20.37 -1.39
CA GLU A 143 -13.35 -21.43 -0.85
C GLU A 143 -12.81 -21.90 0.50
N LEU A 144 -13.62 -22.65 1.25
CA LEU A 144 -13.22 -23.24 2.51
C LEU A 144 -12.86 -24.72 2.34
N TYR A 145 -11.67 -25.08 2.77
CA TYR A 145 -11.11 -26.44 2.74
C TYR A 145 -10.74 -26.92 4.13
N LYS A 146 -10.48 -28.21 4.26
CA LYS A 146 -9.87 -28.83 5.42
C LYS A 146 -8.80 -29.84 5.01
N VAL A 147 -7.79 -29.99 5.85
CA VAL A 147 -6.72 -31.00 5.72
C VAL A 147 -6.55 -31.71 7.06
N PRO A 148 -6.25 -33.02 7.11
CA PRO A 148 -5.94 -33.68 8.37
C PRO A 148 -4.75 -33.04 9.06
N ALA A 149 -4.82 -32.84 10.38
CA ALA A 149 -3.72 -32.26 11.16
C ALA A 149 -2.42 -33.10 11.11
N GLY A 150 -2.52 -34.38 10.81
CA GLY A 150 -1.37 -35.26 10.55
C GLY A 150 -0.89 -35.28 9.09
N GLY A 151 -1.45 -34.44 8.22
CA GLY A 151 -1.21 -34.46 6.78
C GLY A 151 -2.14 -35.43 6.06
N GLY A 152 -2.30 -35.25 4.75
CA GLY A 152 -3.15 -36.09 3.93
C GLY A 152 -3.88 -35.30 2.84
N ARG A 153 -4.98 -35.87 2.34
CA ARG A 153 -5.76 -35.28 1.27
C ARG A 153 -6.57 -34.08 1.77
N THR A 154 -6.50 -32.97 1.05
CA THR A 154 -7.37 -31.80 1.22
C THR A 154 -8.78 -32.10 0.72
N GLU A 155 -9.79 -31.64 1.45
CA GLU A 155 -11.21 -31.76 1.10
C GLU A 155 -11.88 -30.38 1.14
N GLN A 156 -12.71 -30.07 0.16
CA GLN A 156 -13.53 -28.87 0.16
C GLN A 156 -14.67 -29.00 1.19
N VAL A 157 -14.85 -27.96 2.00
CA VAL A 157 -15.94 -27.88 2.99
C VAL A 157 -17.09 -27.04 2.45
N LEU A 158 -16.78 -25.89 1.89
CA LEU A 158 -17.73 -24.95 1.26
C LEU A 158 -17.13 -24.38 -0.04
N ALA A 159 -17.94 -24.29 -1.07
CA ALA A 159 -17.61 -23.58 -2.31
C ALA A 159 -17.84 -22.06 -2.18
N THR A 160 -18.48 -21.59 -1.12
CA THR A 160 -18.68 -20.17 -0.80
C THR A 160 -17.50 -19.61 -0.04
N PRO A 161 -17.13 -18.33 -0.25
CA PRO A 161 -16.12 -17.67 0.55
C PRO A 161 -16.47 -17.68 2.03
N ALA A 162 -15.63 -18.33 2.83
CA ALA A 162 -15.75 -18.41 4.28
C ALA A 162 -14.38 -18.29 4.92
N GLU A 163 -14.18 -17.21 5.65
CA GLU A 163 -12.92 -16.86 6.31
C GLU A 163 -13.14 -16.71 7.82
N TRP A 164 -12.08 -16.82 8.63
CA TRP A 164 -12.14 -16.63 10.08
C TRP A 164 -13.20 -17.52 10.76
N VAL A 165 -13.12 -18.80 10.46
CA VAL A 165 -14.04 -19.81 11.01
C VAL A 165 -13.85 -19.94 12.52
N CYS A 166 -14.96 -20.01 13.25
CA CYS A 166 -15.00 -20.32 14.67
C CYS A 166 -16.11 -21.33 14.94
N PHE A 167 -15.76 -22.54 15.39
CA PHE A 167 -16.73 -23.58 15.74
C PHE A 167 -17.40 -23.32 17.08
N ASP A 168 -18.65 -23.76 17.21
CA ASP A 168 -19.24 -24.02 18.52
C ASP A 168 -18.60 -25.27 19.16
N LYS A 169 -18.78 -25.44 20.48
CA LYS A 169 -18.20 -26.57 21.21
C LYS A 169 -18.68 -27.93 20.72
N SER A 170 -19.84 -27.97 20.08
CA SER A 170 -20.43 -29.23 19.57
C SER A 170 -19.89 -29.63 18.19
N GLY A 171 -19.27 -28.71 17.47
CA GLY A 171 -18.83 -28.88 16.08
C GLY A 171 -19.98 -28.95 15.07
N LYS A 172 -21.23 -28.75 15.51
CA LYS A 172 -22.41 -28.74 14.63
C LYS A 172 -22.61 -27.45 13.88
N ASN A 173 -22.07 -26.35 14.42
CA ASN A 173 -22.16 -25.05 13.80
C ASN A 173 -20.79 -24.38 13.82
N PHE A 174 -20.57 -23.52 12.84
CA PHE A 174 -19.47 -22.55 12.91
C PHE A 174 -19.90 -21.17 12.40
N LEU A 175 -19.29 -20.15 12.98
CA LEU A 175 -19.34 -18.78 12.49
C LEU A 175 -18.27 -18.60 11.43
N TYR A 176 -18.53 -17.73 10.46
CA TYR A 176 -17.53 -17.27 9.50
C TYR A 176 -17.85 -15.86 9.03
N GLN A 177 -16.87 -15.18 8.49
CA GLN A 177 -17.09 -13.97 7.69
C GLN A 177 -17.09 -14.32 6.22
N ASP A 178 -17.99 -13.71 5.46
CA ASP A 178 -18.01 -13.87 4.00
C ASP A 178 -16.97 -12.97 3.32
N ARG A 179 -16.85 -13.14 2.01
CA ARG A 179 -16.09 -12.26 1.14
C ARG A 179 -16.89 -11.98 -0.11
N LYS A 180 -17.20 -10.72 -0.37
CA LYS A 180 -18.05 -10.29 -1.49
C LYS A 180 -17.26 -9.66 -2.64
N GLY A 181 -15.97 -9.44 -2.46
CA GLY A 181 -15.10 -8.81 -3.44
C GLY A 181 -13.74 -8.39 -2.86
N PHE A 182 -13.09 -7.46 -3.56
CA PHE A 182 -11.83 -6.90 -3.11
C PHE A 182 -12.08 -5.68 -2.22
N GLU A 183 -11.56 -5.71 -1.01
CA GLU A 183 -11.48 -4.59 -0.12
C GLU A 183 -10.12 -4.60 0.56
N ASP A 184 -9.52 -3.43 0.75
CA ASP A 184 -8.30 -3.29 1.53
C ASP A 184 -8.56 -3.63 3.00
N GLU A 185 -8.03 -4.75 3.46
CA GLU A 185 -8.16 -5.19 4.84
C GLU A 185 -7.50 -4.24 5.84
N TRP A 186 -6.57 -3.40 5.39
CA TRP A 186 -5.82 -2.45 6.19
C TRP A 186 -6.42 -1.04 6.20
N ARG A 187 -7.55 -0.83 5.51
CA ARG A 187 -8.27 0.46 5.54
C ARG A 187 -8.55 0.93 6.96
N LYS A 188 -8.51 2.24 7.16
CA LYS A 188 -8.69 2.84 8.50
C LYS A 188 -10.04 3.57 8.66
N HIS A 189 -10.40 4.41 7.71
CA HIS A 189 -11.38 5.49 7.94
C HIS A 189 -12.43 5.64 6.86
N HIS A 190 -12.47 4.79 5.86
CA HIS A 190 -13.55 4.82 4.86
C HIS A 190 -14.46 3.60 4.98
N THR A 191 -15.72 3.77 4.62
CA THR A 191 -16.70 2.69 4.54
C THR A 191 -16.75 2.18 3.11
N SER A 192 -16.62 0.88 2.92
CA SER A 192 -16.74 0.24 1.61
C SER A 192 -18.20 -0.13 1.32
N SER A 193 -18.54 -0.21 0.04
CA SER A 193 -19.79 -0.82 -0.43
C SER A 193 -19.72 -2.36 -0.50
N ILE A 194 -18.51 -2.93 -0.36
CA ILE A 194 -18.25 -4.38 -0.44
C ILE A 194 -17.83 -4.85 0.94
N THR A 195 -18.77 -4.91 1.86
CA THR A 195 -18.51 -5.20 3.27
C THR A 195 -18.85 -6.64 3.61
N ARG A 196 -18.05 -7.23 4.49
CA ARG A 196 -18.25 -8.56 5.02
C ARG A 196 -19.37 -8.58 6.04
N ASP A 197 -20.10 -9.69 6.09
CA ASP A 197 -21.05 -10.04 7.14
C ASP A 197 -20.61 -11.29 7.90
N ILE A 198 -21.20 -11.46 9.09
CA ILE A 198 -21.01 -12.65 9.89
C ILE A 198 -22.14 -13.62 9.62
N TRP A 199 -21.78 -14.84 9.30
CA TRP A 199 -22.67 -15.92 8.98
C TRP A 199 -22.52 -17.08 9.96
N LEU A 200 -23.62 -17.79 10.17
CA LEU A 200 -23.69 -19.05 10.87
C LEU A 200 -23.93 -20.16 9.84
N TYR A 201 -23.09 -21.18 9.87
CA TYR A 201 -23.28 -22.40 9.08
C TYR A 201 -23.58 -23.59 9.98
N ASN A 202 -24.63 -24.33 9.65
CA ASN A 202 -24.96 -25.59 10.32
C ASN A 202 -24.45 -26.79 9.49
N THR A 203 -23.49 -27.53 10.03
CA THR A 203 -22.79 -28.62 9.32
C THR A 203 -23.66 -29.81 8.99
N GLN A 204 -24.80 -30.00 9.69
CA GLN A 204 -25.71 -31.11 9.47
C GLN A 204 -26.77 -30.81 8.41
N SER A 205 -27.33 -29.61 8.43
CA SER A 205 -28.38 -29.20 7.49
C SER A 205 -27.87 -28.49 6.25
N GLY A 206 -26.59 -28.04 6.23
CA GLY A 206 -26.05 -27.23 5.16
C GLY A 206 -26.62 -25.79 5.14
N LYS A 207 -27.35 -25.37 6.18
CA LYS A 207 -28.00 -24.06 6.21
C LYS A 207 -27.02 -22.95 6.58
N HIS A 208 -27.02 -21.88 5.77
CA HIS A 208 -26.38 -20.62 6.06
C HIS A 208 -27.39 -19.60 6.62
N THR A 209 -27.00 -18.85 7.63
CA THR A 209 -27.81 -17.78 8.22
C THR A 209 -26.96 -16.54 8.40
N ASN A 210 -27.29 -15.41 7.73
CA ASN A 210 -26.64 -14.13 7.94
C ASN A 210 -27.06 -13.55 9.29
N LEU A 211 -26.09 -13.26 10.16
CA LEU A 211 -26.32 -12.77 11.51
C LEU A 211 -26.25 -11.26 11.63
N THR A 212 -25.58 -10.56 10.70
CA THR A 212 -25.35 -9.13 10.82
C THR A 212 -26.04 -8.29 9.76
N ASN A 213 -26.09 -8.68 8.52
CA ASN A 213 -26.86 -8.10 7.39
C ASN A 213 -27.14 -6.57 7.50
N ARG A 214 -26.09 -5.76 7.47
CA ARG A 214 -26.18 -4.29 7.63
C ARG A 214 -25.20 -3.57 6.70
N GLU A 215 -25.38 -2.26 6.56
CA GLU A 215 -24.35 -1.42 5.96
C GLU A 215 -23.10 -1.36 6.86
N GLY A 216 -21.92 -1.45 6.25
CA GLY A 216 -20.64 -1.49 6.93
C GLY A 216 -20.19 -2.90 7.28
N GLU A 217 -18.91 -3.04 7.57
CA GLU A 217 -18.24 -4.32 7.71
C GLU A 217 -18.33 -4.89 9.13
N ASP A 218 -18.63 -6.18 9.21
CA ASP A 218 -18.57 -7.00 10.42
C ASP A 218 -17.67 -8.22 10.16
N ARG A 219 -16.66 -8.49 11.03
CA ARG A 219 -15.66 -9.53 10.81
C ARG A 219 -15.06 -10.11 12.08
N ASN A 220 -14.21 -11.13 11.93
CA ASN A 220 -13.51 -11.85 13.00
C ASN A 220 -14.47 -12.37 14.10
N PRO A 221 -15.51 -13.14 13.77
CA PRO A 221 -16.46 -13.63 14.76
C PRO A 221 -15.83 -14.68 15.68
N VAL A 222 -16.13 -14.63 16.97
CA VAL A 222 -15.77 -15.64 17.96
C VAL A 222 -16.94 -15.93 18.90
N TYR A 223 -17.18 -17.20 19.21
CA TYR A 223 -18.15 -17.57 20.22
C TYR A 223 -17.69 -17.17 21.62
N ALA A 224 -18.60 -16.66 22.44
CA ALA A 224 -18.38 -16.63 23.86
C ALA A 224 -18.30 -18.05 24.45
N PRO A 225 -17.60 -18.26 25.59
CA PRO A 225 -17.42 -19.61 26.14
C PRO A 225 -18.71 -20.33 26.51
N ASP A 226 -19.78 -19.60 26.76
CA ASP A 226 -21.12 -20.13 27.03
C ASP A 226 -21.86 -20.62 25.77
N GLY A 227 -21.33 -20.30 24.59
CA GLY A 227 -21.93 -20.63 23.30
C GLY A 227 -23.20 -19.83 22.95
N ASN A 228 -23.62 -18.87 23.81
CA ASN A 228 -24.89 -18.16 23.68
C ASN A 228 -24.73 -16.75 23.08
N SER A 229 -23.52 -16.28 22.92
CA SER A 229 -23.26 -14.98 22.32
C SER A 229 -22.02 -15.00 21.43
N VAL A 230 -21.91 -13.97 20.59
CA VAL A 230 -20.83 -13.79 19.61
C VAL A 230 -20.15 -12.45 19.87
N TYR A 231 -18.82 -12.45 19.99
CA TYR A 231 -18.00 -11.26 19.86
C TYR A 231 -17.50 -11.12 18.42
N PHE A 232 -17.38 -9.90 17.93
CA PHE A 232 -16.95 -9.64 16.58
C PHE A 232 -16.43 -8.21 16.44
N LEU A 233 -15.72 -7.93 15.38
CA LEU A 233 -15.28 -6.58 15.00
C LEU A 233 -16.30 -5.93 14.09
N SER A 234 -16.64 -4.67 14.35
CA SER A 234 -17.59 -3.90 13.56
C SER A 234 -17.18 -2.44 13.45
N GLU A 235 -17.49 -1.83 12.31
CA GLU A 235 -17.32 -0.39 12.06
C GLU A 235 -18.61 0.42 12.28
N ARG A 236 -19.64 -0.15 12.93
CA ARG A 236 -21.01 0.41 13.03
C ARG A 236 -21.15 1.78 13.68
N ASN A 237 -20.21 2.24 14.49
CA ASN A 237 -20.29 3.51 15.20
C ASN A 237 -19.31 4.57 14.68
N GLY A 238 -19.10 4.62 13.36
CA GLY A 238 -18.43 5.74 12.73
C GLY A 238 -16.92 5.58 12.55
N GLY A 239 -16.53 4.73 11.61
CA GLY A 239 -15.26 4.87 10.93
C GLY A 239 -14.08 4.07 11.47
N SER A 240 -14.19 3.32 12.58
CA SER A 240 -13.11 2.47 13.05
C SER A 240 -13.64 1.19 13.67
N PHE A 241 -12.99 0.05 13.36
CA PHE A 241 -13.40 -1.22 13.95
C PHE A 241 -13.22 -1.24 15.45
N ASN A 242 -14.25 -1.71 16.15
CA ASN A 242 -14.26 -1.98 17.57
C ASN A 242 -14.86 -3.36 17.85
N VAL A 243 -14.67 -3.87 19.06
CA VAL A 243 -15.28 -5.14 19.51
C VAL A 243 -16.72 -4.88 19.94
N TYR A 244 -17.61 -5.72 19.42
CA TYR A 244 -19.04 -5.75 19.76
C TYR A 244 -19.46 -7.16 20.17
N ASN A 245 -20.62 -7.26 20.80
CA ASN A 245 -21.21 -8.53 21.20
C ASN A 245 -22.73 -8.54 20.94
N PHE A 246 -23.26 -9.65 20.52
CA PHE A 246 -24.70 -9.93 20.49
C PHE A 246 -25.01 -11.33 20.97
N SER A 247 -26.26 -11.54 21.47
CA SER A 247 -26.73 -12.85 21.92
C SER A 247 -27.29 -13.65 20.77
N LEU A 248 -26.97 -14.95 20.71
CA LEU A 248 -27.55 -15.91 19.78
C LEU A 248 -28.87 -16.40 20.34
N ASN A 249 -30.00 -15.95 19.78
CA ASN A 249 -31.30 -16.52 20.11
C ASN A 249 -31.53 -17.79 19.29
N THR A 250 -31.31 -18.95 19.88
CA THR A 250 -31.46 -20.26 19.23
C THR A 250 -32.94 -20.61 18.89
N SER A 251 -33.90 -19.80 19.34
CA SER A 251 -35.33 -20.02 19.15
C SER A 251 -35.99 -19.13 18.09
N GLN A 252 -35.26 -18.21 17.44
CA GLN A 252 -35.85 -17.32 16.44
C GLN A 252 -35.45 -17.70 15.01
N THR A 253 -36.43 -18.05 14.21
CA THR A 253 -36.37 -18.21 12.76
C THR A 253 -36.43 -16.86 12.01
N SER A 254 -36.34 -15.74 12.69
CA SER A 254 -36.49 -14.39 12.12
C SER A 254 -35.21 -13.58 12.14
N ASN A 255 -34.93 -12.86 11.05
CA ASN A 255 -33.87 -11.85 10.87
C ASN A 255 -34.13 -10.59 11.71
N VAL A 256 -34.46 -10.71 13.01
CA VAL A 256 -34.67 -9.55 13.87
C VAL A 256 -33.32 -8.99 14.26
N PRO A 257 -33.08 -7.67 14.15
CA PRO A 257 -31.88 -7.04 14.65
C PRO A 257 -31.69 -7.38 16.14
N GLN A 258 -30.60 -8.05 16.45
CA GLN A 258 -30.26 -8.38 17.83
C GLN A 258 -29.71 -7.14 18.51
N GLU A 259 -29.96 -6.98 19.80
CA GLU A 259 -29.32 -5.91 20.57
C GLU A 259 -27.80 -6.13 20.56
N VAL A 260 -27.06 -5.19 19.95
CA VAL A 260 -25.62 -5.27 19.83
C VAL A 260 -24.98 -4.36 20.86
N LYS A 261 -24.18 -4.94 21.74
CA LYS A 261 -23.47 -4.23 22.81
C LYS A 261 -22.08 -3.81 22.34
N THR A 262 -21.70 -2.56 22.62
CA THR A 262 -20.34 -2.06 22.39
C THR A 262 -19.43 -2.54 23.51
N ILE A 263 -18.30 -3.15 23.19
CA ILE A 263 -17.31 -3.66 24.16
C ILE A 263 -16.10 -2.73 24.22
N THR A 264 -15.63 -2.21 23.07
CA THR A 264 -14.53 -1.24 23.00
C THR A 264 -14.97 0.04 22.29
N THR A 265 -14.27 1.16 22.57
CA THR A 265 -14.61 2.48 22.03
C THR A 265 -13.38 3.23 21.54
N PHE A 266 -12.46 2.54 20.89
CA PHE A 266 -11.29 3.16 20.27
C PHE A 266 -11.69 4.02 19.07
N ARG A 267 -10.99 5.15 18.85
CA ARG A 267 -11.37 6.13 17.83
C ARG A 267 -10.28 6.39 16.78
N THR A 268 -9.01 6.21 17.14
CA THR A 268 -7.88 6.61 16.29
C THR A 268 -7.47 5.54 15.31
N HIS A 269 -7.50 4.27 15.73
CA HIS A 269 -7.09 3.13 14.91
C HIS A 269 -8.12 2.00 15.01
N PRO A 270 -8.22 1.12 14.00
CA PRO A 270 -9.09 -0.04 14.07
C PRO A 270 -8.54 -1.11 15.03
N VAL A 271 -9.43 -1.76 15.75
CA VAL A 271 -9.15 -3.04 16.42
C VAL A 271 -9.06 -4.15 15.37
N ARG A 272 -8.09 -5.07 15.51
CA ARG A 272 -7.82 -6.16 14.57
C ARG A 272 -7.56 -7.49 15.29
N PHE A 273 -7.68 -8.61 14.56
CA PHE A 273 -7.29 -9.95 15.01
C PHE A 273 -7.95 -10.40 16.31
N LEU A 274 -9.28 -10.27 16.39
CA LEU A 274 -10.04 -10.69 17.56
C LEU A 274 -9.99 -12.20 17.76
N SER A 275 -9.66 -12.62 18.96
CA SER A 275 -9.72 -14.01 19.43
C SER A 275 -10.20 -14.06 20.88
N ILE A 276 -10.58 -15.25 21.37
CA ILE A 276 -11.08 -15.44 22.73
C ILE A 276 -10.58 -16.78 23.29
N SER A 277 -10.28 -16.81 24.58
CA SER A 277 -9.97 -18.03 25.32
C SER A 277 -11.23 -18.76 25.79
N ASP A 278 -11.09 -20.02 26.21
CA ASP A 278 -12.18 -20.80 26.81
C ASP A 278 -12.67 -20.20 28.15
N LYS A 279 -11.90 -19.30 28.74
CA LYS A 279 -12.27 -18.56 29.95
C LYS A 279 -12.96 -17.22 29.68
N GLY A 280 -13.06 -16.82 28.41
CA GLY A 280 -13.72 -15.58 28.01
C GLY A 280 -12.79 -14.36 27.91
N THR A 281 -11.49 -14.52 28.07
CA THR A 281 -10.52 -13.44 27.85
C THR A 281 -10.42 -13.15 26.36
N LEU A 282 -10.81 -11.96 25.95
CA LEU A 282 -10.61 -11.44 24.60
C LEU A 282 -9.14 -11.06 24.38
N CYS A 283 -8.63 -11.32 23.18
CA CYS A 283 -7.34 -10.84 22.71
C CYS A 283 -7.51 -10.20 21.33
N TYR A 284 -6.86 -9.07 21.12
CA TYR A 284 -6.89 -8.33 19.86
C TYR A 284 -5.68 -7.39 19.76
N THR A 285 -5.46 -6.82 18.59
CA THR A 285 -4.48 -5.74 18.43
C THR A 285 -5.16 -4.40 18.26
N TYR A 286 -4.52 -3.36 18.77
CA TYR A 286 -4.86 -1.97 18.54
C TYR A 286 -3.58 -1.15 18.42
N ASP A 287 -3.48 -0.33 17.38
CA ASP A 287 -2.28 0.46 17.05
C ASP A 287 -0.98 -0.37 16.98
N GLY A 288 -1.08 -1.58 16.44
CA GLY A 288 0.06 -2.51 16.31
C GLY A 288 0.52 -3.18 17.60
N GLU A 289 -0.19 -2.99 18.71
CA GLU A 289 0.12 -3.54 20.03
C GLU A 289 -0.93 -4.56 20.47
N LEU A 290 -0.56 -5.48 21.36
CA LEU A 290 -1.44 -6.52 21.89
C LEU A 290 -2.25 -6.01 23.08
N TYR A 291 -3.52 -6.42 23.12
CA TYR A 291 -4.43 -6.16 24.23
C TYR A 291 -5.17 -7.43 24.65
N THR A 292 -5.41 -7.57 25.94
CA THR A 292 -6.35 -8.53 26.53
C THR A 292 -7.48 -7.79 27.24
N GLN A 293 -8.66 -8.41 27.30
CA GLN A 293 -9.82 -7.84 27.97
C GLN A 293 -10.72 -8.93 28.51
N GLU A 294 -10.96 -8.92 29.83
CA GLU A 294 -11.99 -9.74 30.45
C GLU A 294 -13.38 -9.15 30.20
N ALA A 295 -14.41 -9.99 30.26
CA ALA A 295 -15.78 -9.53 30.15
C ALA A 295 -16.05 -8.37 31.14
N ASN A 296 -16.62 -7.27 30.68
CA ASN A 296 -16.93 -6.07 31.46
C ASN A 296 -15.72 -5.33 32.07
N ALA A 297 -14.48 -5.69 31.73
CA ALA A 297 -13.29 -4.98 32.16
C ALA A 297 -12.81 -3.97 31.07
N ARG A 298 -11.90 -3.08 31.45
CA ARG A 298 -11.23 -2.20 30.48
C ARG A 298 -10.16 -2.97 29.72
N PRO A 299 -9.88 -2.59 28.47
CA PRO A 299 -8.73 -3.11 27.72
C PRO A 299 -7.43 -2.98 28.52
N LYS A 300 -6.64 -4.04 28.55
CA LYS A 300 -5.32 -4.08 29.17
C LYS A 300 -4.27 -4.33 28.09
N LYS A 301 -3.33 -3.40 27.94
CA LYS A 301 -2.18 -3.58 27.05
C LYS A 301 -1.28 -4.70 27.57
N VAL A 302 -0.86 -5.58 26.69
CA VAL A 302 0.13 -6.62 26.96
C VAL A 302 1.51 -6.07 26.62
N ASN A 303 2.35 -5.86 27.63
CA ASN A 303 3.71 -5.39 27.41
C ASN A 303 4.54 -6.56 26.88
N VAL A 304 4.99 -6.46 25.65
CA VAL A 304 5.81 -7.48 24.99
C VAL A 304 7.25 -7.00 24.89
N GLU A 305 8.18 -7.84 25.31
CA GLU A 305 9.62 -7.60 25.20
C GLU A 305 10.23 -8.69 24.32
N LEU A 306 11.00 -8.28 23.31
CA LEU A 306 11.80 -9.19 22.51
C LEU A 306 13.25 -9.13 22.97
N VAL A 307 13.77 -10.26 23.40
CA VAL A 307 15.21 -10.43 23.62
C VAL A 307 15.78 -11.09 22.37
N ARG A 308 16.53 -10.33 21.60
CA ARG A 308 17.19 -10.79 20.37
C ARG A 308 18.68 -10.52 20.49
N ASP A 309 19.47 -11.51 20.11
CA ASP A 309 20.88 -11.35 19.86
C ASP A 309 21.08 -10.83 18.43
N ASP A 310 20.59 -9.60 18.19
CA ASP A 310 20.78 -8.93 16.92
C ASP A 310 22.18 -8.31 16.92
N GLU A 311 23.18 -9.06 16.53
CA GLU A 311 24.58 -8.59 16.42
C GLU A 311 24.75 -7.42 15.43
N LYS A 312 23.73 -7.08 14.64
CA LYS A 312 23.87 -6.11 13.56
C LYS A 312 22.70 -5.13 13.53
N GLU A 313 23.01 -3.89 13.81
CA GLU A 313 22.15 -2.75 13.44
C GLU A 313 21.95 -2.66 11.91
N ILE A 314 22.81 -3.33 11.14
CA ILE A 314 22.78 -3.32 9.67
C ILE A 314 22.50 -4.74 9.17
N ALA A 315 21.33 -4.92 8.55
CA ALA A 315 20.99 -6.15 7.81
C ALA A 315 21.18 -5.92 6.31
N SER A 316 21.78 -6.91 5.61
CA SER A 316 21.81 -6.91 4.15
C SER A 316 20.51 -7.54 3.63
N LEU A 317 19.65 -6.74 3.02
CA LEU A 317 18.41 -7.19 2.43
C LEU A 317 18.54 -7.18 0.90
N LYS A 318 18.09 -8.25 0.25
CA LYS A 318 17.99 -8.32 -1.22
C LYS A 318 16.54 -8.13 -1.63
N PHE A 319 16.28 -7.05 -2.37
CA PHE A 319 14.97 -6.79 -2.96
C PHE A 319 15.04 -7.11 -4.45
N SER A 320 14.38 -8.17 -4.88
CA SER A 320 14.26 -8.53 -6.30
C SER A 320 12.97 -8.01 -6.93
N GLN A 321 12.02 -7.59 -6.11
CA GLN A 321 10.69 -7.10 -6.53
C GLN A 321 10.04 -6.33 -5.38
N GLY A 322 8.86 -5.75 -5.64
CA GLY A 322 8.05 -5.10 -4.61
C GLY A 322 8.33 -3.60 -4.43
N ALA A 323 9.04 -2.95 -5.37
CA ALA A 323 9.10 -1.49 -5.40
C ALA A 323 7.72 -0.92 -5.77
N THR A 324 7.19 -0.04 -4.93
CA THR A 324 5.88 0.59 -5.11
C THR A 324 5.95 1.97 -5.75
N SER A 325 7.12 2.58 -5.75
CA SER A 325 7.40 3.87 -6.37
C SER A 325 8.90 3.96 -6.67
N ALA A 326 9.25 4.63 -7.76
CA ALA A 326 10.63 4.92 -8.11
C ALA A 326 10.75 6.27 -8.81
N SER A 327 11.90 6.93 -8.63
CA SER A 327 12.25 8.20 -9.28
C SER A 327 13.74 8.19 -9.61
N VAL A 328 14.07 8.56 -10.83
CA VAL A 328 15.46 8.73 -11.28
C VAL A 328 15.89 10.18 -11.03
N SER A 329 17.10 10.38 -10.55
CA SER A 329 17.65 11.75 -10.41
C SER A 329 17.79 12.42 -11.78
N PRO A 330 17.66 13.75 -11.88
CA PRO A 330 17.79 14.47 -13.15
C PRO A 330 19.10 14.22 -13.92
N ASP A 331 20.19 13.94 -13.21
CA ASP A 331 21.48 13.58 -13.81
C ASP A 331 21.63 12.10 -14.18
N GLY A 332 20.59 11.27 -13.90
CA GLY A 332 20.57 9.84 -14.21
C GLY A 332 21.46 8.96 -13.35
N LYS A 333 22.12 9.50 -12.30
CA LYS A 333 23.13 8.77 -11.51
C LYS A 333 22.59 8.09 -10.27
N GLN A 334 21.36 8.38 -9.88
CA GLN A 334 20.71 7.84 -8.70
C GLN A 334 19.27 7.40 -9.00
N VAL A 335 18.80 6.35 -8.34
CA VAL A 335 17.41 5.93 -8.33
C VAL A 335 16.93 5.88 -6.89
N ALA A 336 15.93 6.70 -6.58
CA ALA A 336 15.17 6.58 -5.35
C ALA A 336 14.01 5.61 -5.56
N PHE A 337 13.75 4.75 -4.59
CA PHE A 337 12.64 3.80 -4.66
C PHE A 337 12.10 3.48 -3.28
N ILE A 338 10.87 2.99 -3.24
CA ILE A 338 10.21 2.61 -1.99
C ILE A 338 9.97 1.11 -1.99
N VAL A 339 10.48 0.44 -0.97
CA VAL A 339 10.26 -0.99 -0.73
C VAL A 339 9.93 -1.19 0.74
N ARG A 340 8.90 -2.01 1.03
CA ARG A 340 8.44 -2.32 2.39
C ARG A 340 8.07 -1.08 3.22
N GLY A 341 7.72 -0.01 2.56
CA GLY A 341 7.31 1.24 3.21
C GLY A 341 8.44 2.21 3.51
N ASP A 342 9.70 1.88 3.22
CA ASP A 342 10.84 2.77 3.41
C ASP A 342 11.41 3.28 2.08
N VAL A 343 11.98 4.49 2.11
CA VAL A 343 12.68 5.12 1.00
C VAL A 343 14.15 4.69 0.99
N PHE A 344 14.60 4.24 -0.18
CA PHE A 344 16.00 3.90 -0.46
C PHE A 344 16.50 4.69 -1.66
N VAL A 345 17.80 4.93 -1.72
CA VAL A 345 18.46 5.47 -2.92
C VAL A 345 19.65 4.59 -3.28
N THR A 346 19.72 4.19 -4.55
CA THR A 346 20.84 3.44 -5.10
C THR A 346 21.55 4.22 -6.20
N SER A 347 22.85 3.95 -6.39
CA SER A 347 23.60 4.44 -7.54
C SER A 347 23.23 3.64 -8.78
N THR A 348 23.19 4.29 -9.95
CA THR A 348 23.02 3.61 -11.24
C THR A 348 24.31 2.95 -11.74
N ASP A 349 25.45 3.46 -11.34
CA ASP A 349 26.77 3.00 -11.79
C ASP A 349 27.37 1.95 -10.82
N TYR A 350 26.94 1.96 -9.55
CA TYR A 350 27.48 1.13 -8.49
C TYR A 350 26.35 0.46 -7.70
N THR A 351 26.69 -0.58 -6.92
CA THR A 351 25.71 -1.31 -6.09
C THR A 351 25.40 -0.64 -4.75
N THR A 352 26.00 0.54 -4.48
CA THR A 352 25.81 1.24 -3.22
C THR A 352 24.39 1.74 -3.07
N THR A 353 23.72 1.26 -2.03
CA THR A 353 22.33 1.62 -1.69
C THR A 353 22.25 2.12 -0.26
N LYS A 354 21.50 3.19 -0.04
CA LYS A 354 21.27 3.76 1.28
C LYS A 354 19.79 3.78 1.61
N GLN A 355 19.43 3.35 2.79
CA GLN A 355 18.13 3.58 3.39
C GLN A 355 18.05 5.04 3.85
N ILE A 356 17.01 5.75 3.42
CA ILE A 356 16.78 7.17 3.73
C ILE A 356 15.85 7.30 4.92
N THR A 357 14.76 6.50 4.95
CA THR A 357 13.79 6.50 6.05
C THR A 357 13.89 5.21 6.84
N ASN A 358 13.64 5.30 8.14
CA ASN A 358 13.56 4.16 9.06
C ASN A 358 12.55 4.51 10.14
N THR A 359 11.28 4.57 9.76
CA THR A 359 10.17 4.95 10.65
C THR A 359 9.16 3.82 10.74
N PRO A 360 8.34 3.76 11.80
CA PRO A 360 7.25 2.79 11.87
C PRO A 360 6.10 3.11 10.90
N GLY A 361 6.08 4.32 10.30
CA GLY A 361 5.11 4.72 9.29
C GLY A 361 5.47 4.19 7.90
N LYS A 362 4.51 4.22 6.99
CA LYS A 362 4.72 3.88 5.58
C LYS A 362 5.05 5.15 4.79
N GLU A 363 6.03 5.06 3.89
CA GLU A 363 6.33 6.06 2.88
C GLU A 363 5.76 5.67 1.52
N ALA A 364 5.42 6.67 0.70
CA ALA A 364 4.88 6.50 -0.65
C ALA A 364 5.30 7.63 -1.60
N ALA A 365 5.28 7.34 -2.90
CA ALA A 365 5.41 8.34 -3.97
C ALA A 365 6.65 9.24 -3.85
N VAL A 366 7.84 8.65 -3.96
CA VAL A 366 9.10 9.39 -3.92
C VAL A 366 9.38 10.11 -5.24
N SER A 367 9.93 11.34 -5.16
CA SER A 367 10.39 12.14 -6.31
C SER A 367 11.67 12.90 -5.98
N PHE A 368 12.59 13.01 -6.97
CA PHE A 368 13.75 13.85 -6.87
C PHE A 368 13.44 15.32 -7.16
N ALA A 369 14.08 16.22 -6.44
CA ALA A 369 14.17 17.60 -6.84
C ALA A 369 15.18 17.79 -7.98
N PRO A 370 15.08 18.88 -8.78
CA PRO A 370 16.03 19.17 -9.85
C PRO A 370 17.49 19.36 -9.41
N ASP A 371 17.75 19.49 -8.12
CA ASP A 371 19.10 19.65 -7.55
C ASP A 371 19.88 18.35 -7.37
N ASN A 372 19.29 17.18 -7.67
CA ASN A 372 19.83 15.83 -7.43
C ASN A 372 20.16 15.50 -5.95
N ARG A 373 19.83 16.40 -5.02
CA ARG A 373 20.27 16.38 -3.62
C ARG A 373 19.11 16.41 -2.62
N THR A 374 17.89 16.56 -3.13
CA THR A 374 16.67 16.62 -2.34
C THR A 374 15.66 15.62 -2.88
N LEU A 375 15.06 14.85 -1.97
CA LEU A 375 13.90 14.00 -2.23
C LEU A 375 12.66 14.61 -1.62
N VAL A 376 11.51 14.32 -2.20
CA VAL A 376 10.22 14.53 -1.57
C VAL A 376 9.42 13.23 -1.64
N TYR A 377 8.68 12.94 -0.60
CA TYR A 377 7.83 11.75 -0.49
C TYR A 377 6.68 12.00 0.48
N ALA A 378 5.66 11.15 0.41
CA ALA A 378 4.60 11.12 1.39
C ALA A 378 4.92 10.12 2.51
N SER A 379 4.57 10.46 3.76
CA SER A 379 4.73 9.56 4.91
C SER A 379 3.52 9.65 5.84
N GLU A 380 3.07 8.50 6.35
CA GLU A 380 1.99 8.42 7.34
C GLU A 380 2.48 8.36 8.81
N ARG A 381 3.77 8.63 9.06
CA ARG A 381 4.40 8.53 10.39
C ARG A 381 3.74 9.35 11.51
N THR A 382 2.95 10.35 11.15
CA THR A 382 2.19 11.20 12.08
C THR A 382 0.71 10.83 12.20
N GLY A 383 0.30 9.69 11.63
CA GLY A 383 -1.07 9.17 11.69
C GLY A 383 -1.93 9.50 10.48
N ASN A 384 -1.47 10.37 9.57
CA ASN A 384 -2.06 10.65 8.27
C ASN A 384 -0.97 11.02 7.26
N TRP A 385 -1.29 10.94 5.97
CA TRP A 385 -0.34 11.22 4.90
C TRP A 385 0.08 12.68 4.85
N GLN A 386 1.38 12.94 5.02
CA GLN A 386 1.99 14.27 4.94
C GLN A 386 3.22 14.23 4.03
N LEU A 387 3.60 15.41 3.49
CA LEU A 387 4.76 15.55 2.62
C LEU A 387 6.02 15.81 3.44
N TYR A 388 7.05 15.04 3.17
CA TYR A 388 8.38 15.17 3.77
C TYR A 388 9.42 15.40 2.69
N THR A 389 10.46 16.15 3.02
CA THR A 389 11.68 16.22 2.22
C THR A 389 12.83 15.58 2.97
N ALA A 390 13.73 14.93 2.24
CA ALA A 390 15.03 14.50 2.73
C ALA A 390 16.10 15.16 1.87
N LYS A 391 17.08 15.82 2.51
CA LYS A 391 18.12 16.60 1.84
C LYS A 391 19.49 16.21 2.34
N ILE A 392 20.46 16.12 1.43
CA ILE A 392 21.87 15.97 1.79
C ILE A 392 22.35 17.26 2.43
N ALA A 393 22.68 17.22 3.73
CA ALA A 393 23.03 18.41 4.51
C ALA A 393 24.41 18.98 4.15
N ARG A 394 25.40 18.10 3.93
CA ARG A 394 26.78 18.50 3.67
C ARG A 394 26.99 18.82 2.21
N LYS A 395 27.58 20.02 1.92
CA LYS A 395 27.79 20.49 0.54
C LYS A 395 28.78 19.64 -0.25
N GLU A 396 29.78 19.10 0.41
CA GLU A 396 30.82 18.23 -0.14
C GLU A 396 30.34 16.85 -0.55
N GLU A 397 29.18 16.41 -0.06
CA GLU A 397 28.60 15.10 -0.38
C GLU A 397 27.73 15.21 -1.63
N ALA A 398 28.09 14.50 -2.69
CA ALA A 398 27.47 14.67 -4.02
C ALA A 398 26.14 13.92 -4.20
N ASN A 399 25.95 12.78 -3.51
CA ASN A 399 24.83 11.85 -3.75
C ASN A 399 24.34 11.18 -2.46
N PHE A 400 23.11 10.70 -2.46
CA PHE A 400 22.50 10.03 -1.31
C PHE A 400 23.19 8.72 -0.89
N PRO A 401 23.59 7.82 -1.81
CA PRO A 401 24.23 6.57 -1.41
C PRO A 401 25.45 6.75 -0.52
N ASN A 402 26.20 7.82 -0.70
CA ASN A 402 27.40 8.12 0.06
C ASN A 402 27.22 9.24 1.10
N ALA A 403 26.05 9.85 1.20
CA ALA A 403 25.79 10.93 2.17
C ALA A 403 25.88 10.40 3.61
N THR A 404 26.55 11.15 4.48
CA THR A 404 26.69 10.81 5.90
C THR A 404 25.67 11.53 6.77
N LEU A 405 25.11 12.64 6.30
CA LEU A 405 24.09 13.41 7.00
C LEU A 405 22.95 13.79 6.06
N ILE A 406 21.74 13.33 6.41
CA ILE A 406 20.50 13.64 5.72
C ILE A 406 19.57 14.34 6.69
N GLU A 407 19.02 15.47 6.29
CA GLU A 407 18.05 16.24 7.06
C GLU A 407 16.65 16.03 6.46
N GLU A 408 15.68 15.76 7.32
CA GLU A 408 14.27 15.61 6.94
C GLU A 408 13.43 16.78 7.47
N GLU A 409 12.48 17.24 6.67
CA GLU A 409 11.54 18.31 7.03
C GLU A 409 10.12 17.93 6.57
N VAL A 410 9.12 18.19 7.41
CA VAL A 410 7.70 18.13 7.00
C VAL A 410 7.30 19.45 6.34
N LEU A 411 6.73 19.39 5.13
CA LEU A 411 6.46 20.61 4.36
C LEU A 411 5.20 21.36 4.77
N LEU A 412 4.09 20.68 4.93
CA LEU A 412 2.76 21.26 5.19
C LEU A 412 2.05 20.44 6.27
N PRO A 413 2.47 20.51 7.54
CA PRO A 413 1.93 19.66 8.58
C PRO A 413 0.42 19.92 8.79
N SER A 414 -0.39 18.84 8.79
CA SER A 414 -1.82 18.88 9.07
C SER A 414 -2.25 17.63 9.80
N LYS A 415 -3.26 17.74 10.66
CA LYS A 415 -3.88 16.60 11.35
C LYS A 415 -5.14 16.10 10.66
N THR A 416 -5.67 16.84 9.69
CA THR A 416 -6.99 16.59 9.10
C THR A 416 -6.97 16.47 7.58
N VAL A 417 -5.88 16.89 6.95
CA VAL A 417 -5.73 16.91 5.48
C VAL A 417 -4.63 15.95 5.10
N GLU A 418 -4.92 15.04 4.20
CA GLU A 418 -3.96 14.07 3.63
C GLU A 418 -3.30 14.65 2.37
N ARG A 419 -1.98 14.43 2.21
CA ARG A 419 -1.21 14.89 1.06
C ARG A 419 -0.26 13.80 0.58
N ALA A 420 -0.28 13.51 -0.72
CA ALA A 420 0.52 12.45 -1.33
C ALA A 420 0.92 12.79 -2.77
N TYR A 421 1.69 11.91 -3.40
CA TYR A 421 2.12 11.97 -4.79
C TYR A 421 2.83 13.29 -5.17
N PRO A 422 3.86 13.72 -4.43
CA PRO A 422 4.52 14.99 -4.72
C PRO A 422 5.42 14.92 -5.95
N GLN A 423 5.41 16.01 -6.75
CA GLN A 423 6.31 16.21 -7.90
C GLN A 423 6.80 17.65 -7.97
N TYR A 424 8.11 17.84 -8.08
CA TYR A 424 8.68 19.17 -8.30
C TYR A 424 8.33 19.71 -9.69
N SER A 425 8.15 21.02 -9.79
CA SER A 425 8.12 21.70 -11.08
C SER A 425 9.49 21.58 -11.77
N PRO A 426 9.56 21.67 -13.11
CA PRO A 426 10.82 21.54 -13.86
C PRO A 426 11.90 22.58 -13.47
N ASP A 427 11.50 23.70 -12.90
CA ASP A 427 12.41 24.74 -12.40
C ASP A 427 12.71 24.62 -10.89
N GLY A 428 12.10 23.67 -10.21
CA GLY A 428 12.28 23.38 -8.79
C GLY A 428 11.72 24.42 -7.83
N LYS A 429 10.92 25.38 -8.30
CA LYS A 429 10.38 26.43 -7.43
C LYS A 429 9.03 26.07 -6.81
N GLU A 430 8.32 25.14 -7.40
CA GLU A 430 7.01 24.71 -6.97
C GLU A 430 6.96 23.19 -6.78
N LEU A 431 6.01 22.74 -5.99
CA LEU A 431 5.74 21.32 -5.72
C LEU A 431 4.26 21.06 -5.95
N ALA A 432 3.93 20.20 -6.91
CA ALA A 432 2.58 19.69 -7.08
C ALA A 432 2.37 18.47 -6.17
N PHE A 433 1.14 18.27 -5.72
CA PHE A 433 0.75 17.11 -4.90
C PHE A 433 -0.77 16.90 -4.95
N ILE A 434 -1.21 15.71 -4.57
CA ILE A 434 -2.63 15.39 -4.43
C ILE A 434 -3.03 15.59 -2.97
N GLU A 435 -4.09 16.37 -2.75
CA GLU A 435 -4.71 16.59 -1.45
C GLU A 435 -6.03 15.85 -1.36
N ASP A 436 -6.28 15.18 -0.22
CA ASP A 436 -7.48 14.39 0.08
C ASP A 436 -7.86 13.43 -1.07
N ARG A 437 -6.84 12.89 -1.75
CA ARG A 437 -6.90 11.85 -2.80
C ARG A 437 -7.49 12.28 -4.14
N ASN A 438 -8.04 13.48 -4.28
CA ASN A 438 -8.74 13.88 -5.50
C ASN A 438 -8.49 15.32 -5.98
N ARG A 439 -7.74 16.13 -5.24
CA ARG A 439 -7.44 17.52 -5.63
C ARG A 439 -5.97 17.68 -5.96
N LEU A 440 -5.67 18.16 -7.16
CA LEU A 440 -4.32 18.56 -7.54
C LEU A 440 -4.06 19.97 -7.00
N MET A 441 -3.02 20.08 -6.20
CA MET A 441 -2.59 21.31 -5.53
C MET A 441 -1.16 21.63 -5.90
N VAL A 442 -0.76 22.89 -5.79
CA VAL A 442 0.62 23.34 -5.99
C VAL A 442 1.06 24.24 -4.85
N LEU A 443 2.20 23.92 -4.27
CA LEU A 443 2.91 24.69 -3.25
C LEU A 443 4.03 25.51 -3.88
N ASP A 444 4.04 26.82 -3.69
CA ASP A 444 5.21 27.66 -3.91
C ASP A 444 6.20 27.45 -2.75
N LEU A 445 7.38 26.91 -3.05
CA LEU A 445 8.35 26.51 -2.03
C LEU A 445 8.96 27.69 -1.27
N LYS A 446 9.02 28.87 -1.89
CA LYS A 446 9.57 30.09 -1.29
C LYS A 446 8.54 30.77 -0.37
N THR A 447 7.33 30.96 -0.86
CA THR A 447 6.29 31.70 -0.13
C THR A 447 5.45 30.82 0.78
N LYS A 448 5.54 29.50 0.63
CA LYS A 448 4.73 28.46 1.29
C LYS A 448 3.22 28.62 1.04
N LYS A 449 2.84 29.31 -0.02
CA LYS A 449 1.43 29.43 -0.44
C LYS A 449 1.03 28.24 -1.28
N VAL A 450 -0.16 27.72 -1.01
CA VAL A 450 -0.77 26.62 -1.77
C VAL A 450 -1.87 27.18 -2.65
N ARG A 451 -1.91 26.76 -3.91
CA ARG A 451 -3.02 27.01 -4.85
C ARG A 451 -3.65 25.70 -5.29
N GLN A 452 -4.93 25.74 -5.56
CA GLN A 452 -5.70 24.61 -6.10
C GLN A 452 -5.65 24.65 -7.63
N VAL A 453 -5.36 23.49 -8.24
CA VAL A 453 -5.39 23.30 -9.71
C VAL A 453 -6.70 22.66 -10.15
N THR A 454 -7.13 21.59 -9.46
CA THR A 454 -8.40 20.91 -9.73
C THR A 454 -9.30 20.91 -8.49
N ASP A 455 -10.61 20.88 -8.68
CA ASP A 455 -11.59 20.96 -7.59
C ASP A 455 -11.94 19.62 -6.94
N GLY A 456 -11.40 18.51 -7.47
CA GLY A 456 -11.66 17.15 -6.98
C GLY A 456 -12.97 16.54 -7.48
N SER A 457 -13.74 17.22 -8.34
CA SER A 457 -15.01 16.71 -8.86
C SER A 457 -14.83 15.63 -9.94
N THR A 458 -13.64 15.50 -10.48
CA THR A 458 -13.30 14.66 -11.63
C THR A 458 -12.50 13.41 -11.29
N TRP A 459 -12.40 13.08 -10.01
CA TRP A 459 -11.75 11.86 -9.53
C TRP A 459 -12.36 11.38 -8.22
N TYR A 460 -12.54 10.08 -8.08
CA TYR A 460 -13.00 9.48 -6.83
C TYR A 460 -11.83 9.22 -5.89
N ASN A 461 -12.04 9.38 -4.59
CA ASN A 461 -10.99 9.25 -3.59
C ASN A 461 -10.75 7.80 -3.10
N THR A 462 -11.12 6.80 -3.89
CA THR A 462 -11.01 5.38 -3.53
C THR A 462 -9.62 4.79 -3.78
N GLY A 463 -8.91 5.26 -4.81
CA GLY A 463 -7.66 4.68 -5.29
C GLY A 463 -6.37 5.29 -4.74
N GLY A 464 -6.46 6.31 -3.89
CA GLY A 464 -5.27 6.96 -3.33
C GLY A 464 -4.70 8.11 -4.15
N GLY A 465 -5.19 8.37 -5.36
CA GLY A 465 -4.77 9.45 -6.24
C GLY A 465 -4.89 9.08 -7.71
N PHE A 466 -4.56 10.01 -8.56
CA PHE A 466 -4.54 9.86 -10.02
C PHE A 466 -3.17 10.23 -10.58
N ASP A 467 -2.87 9.76 -11.79
CA ASP A 467 -1.60 10.04 -12.47
C ASP A 467 -1.63 11.44 -13.07
N TYR A 468 -0.58 12.21 -12.86
CA TYR A 468 -0.40 13.55 -13.42
C TYR A 468 1.07 13.86 -13.65
N GLU A 469 1.38 14.79 -14.54
CA GLU A 469 2.74 15.21 -14.84
C GLU A 469 2.81 16.68 -15.24
N TRP A 470 3.83 17.39 -14.76
CA TRP A 470 4.16 18.74 -15.21
C TRP A 470 4.58 18.78 -16.67
N SER A 471 4.15 19.80 -17.40
CA SER A 471 4.75 20.08 -18.70
C SER A 471 6.23 20.53 -18.55
N PRO A 472 7.08 20.26 -19.54
CA PRO A 472 8.49 20.69 -19.52
C PRO A 472 8.72 22.19 -19.28
N ASP A 473 7.76 23.05 -19.67
CA ASP A 473 7.80 24.50 -19.45
C ASP A 473 7.19 24.93 -18.10
N GLY A 474 6.61 23.98 -17.34
CA GLY A 474 5.98 24.23 -16.04
C GLY A 474 4.66 24.99 -16.09
N LYS A 475 4.04 25.16 -17.26
CA LYS A 475 2.81 25.95 -17.43
C LYS A 475 1.53 25.11 -17.43
N TRP A 476 1.66 23.81 -17.61
CA TRP A 476 0.54 22.88 -17.76
C TRP A 476 0.74 21.62 -16.92
N PHE A 477 -0.37 20.92 -16.68
CA PHE A 477 -0.39 19.53 -16.25
C PHE A 477 -1.11 18.69 -17.29
N THR A 478 -0.60 17.50 -17.59
CA THR A 478 -1.40 16.40 -18.10
C THR A 478 -1.80 15.52 -16.93
N LEU A 479 -3.00 14.94 -16.99
CA LEU A 479 -3.53 14.11 -15.90
C LEU A 479 -4.59 13.11 -16.39
N GLU A 480 -4.74 12.05 -15.61
CA GLU A 480 -5.93 11.20 -15.68
C GLU A 480 -7.10 11.89 -14.97
N PHE A 481 -8.29 11.78 -15.53
CA PHE A 481 -9.49 12.25 -14.87
C PHE A 481 -10.73 11.46 -15.35
N ILE A 482 -11.74 11.42 -14.52
CA ILE A 482 -13.02 10.80 -14.86
C ILE A 482 -13.88 11.86 -15.53
N GLY A 483 -13.83 11.89 -16.86
CA GLY A 483 -14.75 12.67 -17.65
C GLY A 483 -16.17 12.09 -17.53
N ASN A 484 -17.20 12.88 -17.73
CA ASN A 484 -18.59 12.43 -17.79
C ASN A 484 -19.10 11.64 -16.57
N ARG A 485 -18.38 11.64 -15.46
CA ARG A 485 -18.69 10.91 -14.21
C ARG A 485 -18.85 9.39 -14.40
N HIS A 486 -18.12 8.81 -15.32
CA HIS A 486 -18.22 7.40 -15.71
C HIS A 486 -17.03 6.61 -15.17
N ASP A 487 -16.98 6.36 -13.87
CA ASP A 487 -16.02 5.45 -13.27
C ASP A 487 -16.28 3.99 -13.76
N PRO A 488 -15.27 3.21 -14.18
CA PRO A 488 -13.82 3.46 -14.11
C PRO A 488 -13.20 4.06 -15.39
N TYR A 489 -13.98 4.62 -16.28
CA TYR A 489 -13.51 5.08 -17.59
C TYR A 489 -12.81 6.43 -17.48
N SER A 490 -11.49 6.40 -17.30
CA SER A 490 -10.64 7.57 -17.27
C SER A 490 -10.30 8.08 -18.66
N ASP A 491 -10.20 9.38 -18.78
CA ASP A 491 -9.70 10.12 -19.95
C ASP A 491 -8.38 10.81 -19.61
N ILE A 492 -7.65 11.23 -20.65
CA ILE A 492 -6.46 12.08 -20.51
C ILE A 492 -6.89 13.53 -20.67
N GLY A 493 -6.51 14.34 -19.70
CA GLY A 493 -6.79 15.77 -19.67
C GLY A 493 -5.54 16.63 -19.66
N ILE A 494 -5.73 17.91 -19.99
CA ILE A 494 -4.74 18.97 -19.81
C ILE A 494 -5.40 20.12 -19.03
N VAL A 495 -4.63 20.72 -18.12
CA VAL A 495 -5.07 21.86 -17.32
C VAL A 495 -3.92 22.84 -17.10
N SER A 496 -4.20 24.14 -17.07
CA SER A 496 -3.19 25.15 -16.72
C SER A 496 -2.62 24.91 -15.31
N ALA A 497 -1.34 25.09 -15.14
CA ALA A 497 -0.70 25.01 -13.82
C ALA A 497 -1.21 26.10 -12.83
N GLN A 498 -1.88 27.11 -13.31
CA GLN A 498 -2.56 28.11 -12.49
C GLN A 498 -3.98 27.69 -12.05
N GLY A 499 -4.43 26.51 -12.52
CA GLY A 499 -5.76 25.99 -12.28
C GLY A 499 -6.76 26.36 -13.38
N GLY A 500 -7.94 25.80 -13.28
CA GLY A 500 -9.04 26.03 -14.24
C GLY A 500 -9.74 24.73 -14.65
N THR A 501 -10.44 24.80 -15.78
CA THR A 501 -11.18 23.66 -16.32
C THR A 501 -10.22 22.67 -16.99
N ILE A 502 -10.36 21.39 -16.68
CA ILE A 502 -9.65 20.32 -17.39
C ILE A 502 -10.24 20.20 -18.80
N THR A 503 -9.38 20.26 -19.81
CA THR A 503 -9.76 19.97 -21.18
C THR A 503 -9.51 18.50 -21.49
N ASN A 504 -10.54 17.78 -21.91
CA ASN A 504 -10.46 16.37 -22.30
C ASN A 504 -9.77 16.25 -23.65
N LEU A 505 -8.69 15.47 -23.71
CA LEU A 505 -7.91 15.25 -24.94
C LEU A 505 -8.32 13.95 -25.67
N THR A 506 -8.87 12.98 -24.97
CA THR A 506 -9.18 11.65 -25.53
C THR A 506 -10.67 11.46 -25.79
N ASN A 507 -11.52 11.96 -24.92
CA ASN A 507 -12.99 11.89 -25.01
C ASN A 507 -13.48 10.52 -25.48
N SER A 508 -12.96 9.45 -24.86
CA SER A 508 -13.08 8.10 -25.43
C SER A 508 -14.04 7.28 -24.61
N GLY A 509 -14.74 6.82 -24.22
CA GLY A 509 -15.52 5.88 -23.39
C GLY A 509 -14.74 4.59 -23.05
N TYR A 510 -13.41 4.64 -23.11
CA TYR A 510 -12.51 3.55 -22.72
C TYR A 510 -11.53 4.06 -21.67
N ILE A 511 -10.95 3.14 -20.89
CA ILE A 511 -9.92 3.50 -19.92
C ILE A 511 -8.68 3.98 -20.67
N SER A 512 -8.28 5.21 -20.40
CA SER A 512 -7.05 5.83 -20.87
C SER A 512 -6.25 6.32 -19.67
N GLY A 513 -4.93 6.04 -19.63
CA GLY A 513 -4.12 6.31 -18.46
C GLY A 513 -2.65 6.54 -18.76
N SER A 514 -1.90 6.80 -17.69
CA SER A 514 -0.45 6.98 -17.70
C SER A 514 0.04 8.06 -18.69
N PRO A 515 -0.50 9.28 -18.67
CA PRO A 515 -0.09 10.35 -19.56
C PRO A 515 1.35 10.80 -19.28
N ARG A 516 2.16 10.99 -20.36
CA ARG A 516 3.54 11.49 -20.25
C ARG A 516 3.82 12.50 -21.35
N TRP A 517 4.47 13.60 -20.98
CA TRP A 517 4.97 14.58 -21.94
C TRP A 517 6.10 13.99 -22.75
N VAL A 518 6.04 14.12 -24.06
CA VAL A 518 7.09 13.66 -24.99
C VAL A 518 7.32 14.70 -26.09
N LEU A 519 8.36 14.50 -26.90
CA LEU A 519 8.73 15.37 -28.04
C LEU A 519 8.86 16.84 -27.61
N ASP A 520 9.63 17.07 -26.53
CA ASP A 520 9.87 18.42 -25.96
C ASP A 520 8.57 19.20 -25.62
N GLY A 521 7.51 18.45 -25.20
CA GLY A 521 6.22 19.01 -24.85
C GLY A 521 5.26 19.20 -26.02
N ASN A 522 5.59 18.72 -27.22
CA ASN A 522 4.71 18.82 -28.37
C ASN A 522 3.64 17.72 -28.46
N ALA A 523 3.78 16.66 -27.65
CA ALA A 523 2.81 15.58 -27.60
C ALA A 523 2.72 14.98 -26.19
N ILE A 524 1.60 14.29 -25.94
CA ILE A 524 1.38 13.48 -24.76
C ILE A 524 1.25 12.02 -25.20
N LEU A 525 2.11 11.16 -24.64
CA LEU A 525 2.03 9.70 -24.76
C LEU A 525 1.05 9.21 -23.70
N PHE A 526 0.20 8.24 -24.04
CA PHE A 526 -0.73 7.64 -23.09
C PHE A 526 -1.07 6.21 -23.50
N GLN A 527 -1.67 5.46 -22.57
CA GLN A 527 -2.18 4.11 -22.80
C GLN A 527 -3.70 4.14 -22.90
N THR A 528 -4.28 3.23 -23.71
CA THR A 528 -5.74 3.10 -23.81
C THR A 528 -6.15 1.65 -24.04
N GLU A 529 -7.29 1.26 -23.50
CA GLU A 529 -7.92 -0.06 -23.74
C GLU A 529 -8.83 -0.09 -24.99
N ARG A 530 -8.83 0.97 -25.79
CA ARG A 530 -9.78 1.15 -26.89
C ARG A 530 -9.67 0.07 -27.96
N TYR A 531 -8.47 -0.34 -28.34
CA TYR A 531 -8.21 -1.18 -29.49
C TYR A 531 -7.74 -2.60 -29.13
N GLY A 532 -7.27 -2.81 -27.91
CA GLY A 532 -6.75 -4.08 -27.46
C GLY A 532 -7.81 -5.17 -27.28
N MET A 533 -7.36 -6.42 -27.30
CA MET A 533 -8.24 -7.57 -27.04
C MET A 533 -8.72 -7.53 -25.58
N ARG A 534 -10.01 -7.64 -25.36
CA ARG A 534 -10.61 -7.58 -24.05
C ARG A 534 -10.59 -8.93 -23.36
N ALA A 535 -10.11 -8.96 -22.15
CA ALA A 535 -10.07 -10.16 -21.34
C ALA A 535 -11.44 -10.48 -20.71
N HIS A 536 -12.24 -9.45 -20.38
CA HIS A 536 -13.49 -9.63 -19.66
C HIS A 536 -14.47 -8.46 -19.92
N ALA A 537 -15.60 -8.75 -20.54
CA ALA A 537 -16.67 -7.78 -20.83
C ALA A 537 -16.13 -6.44 -21.43
N SER A 538 -16.22 -5.34 -20.67
CA SER A 538 -15.83 -4.01 -21.11
C SER A 538 -14.52 -3.50 -20.52
N TRP A 539 -13.80 -4.32 -19.76
CA TRP A 539 -12.52 -3.92 -19.13
C TRP A 539 -11.55 -5.09 -19.02
N GLY A 540 -10.28 -4.78 -18.63
CA GLY A 540 -9.23 -5.79 -18.58
C GLY A 540 -8.72 -6.17 -19.95
N SER A 541 -8.48 -5.20 -20.83
CA SER A 541 -7.97 -5.43 -22.18
C SER A 541 -6.45 -5.25 -22.26
N GLN A 542 -5.88 -5.68 -23.38
CA GLN A 542 -4.55 -5.23 -23.79
C GLN A 542 -4.59 -3.72 -24.02
N GLN A 543 -3.58 -3.03 -23.54
CA GLN A 543 -3.46 -1.60 -23.71
C GLN A 543 -2.58 -1.28 -24.92
N ASP A 544 -3.03 -0.34 -25.72
CA ASP A 544 -2.27 0.24 -26.82
C ASP A 544 -1.61 1.55 -26.36
N VAL A 545 -0.46 1.85 -26.95
CA VAL A 545 0.25 3.10 -26.75
C VAL A 545 -0.17 4.11 -27.81
N MET A 546 -0.56 5.29 -27.38
CA MET A 546 -1.07 6.38 -28.20
C MET A 546 -0.26 7.65 -28.03
N LEU A 547 -0.28 8.50 -29.03
CA LEU A 547 0.17 9.89 -28.95
C LEU A 547 -0.98 10.84 -29.29
N VAL A 548 -1.10 11.93 -28.54
CA VAL A 548 -1.89 13.10 -28.95
C VAL A 548 -0.95 14.28 -29.15
N PHE A 549 -0.93 14.84 -30.36
CA PHE A 549 -0.11 16.01 -30.68
C PHE A 549 -0.85 17.29 -30.30
N LEU A 550 -0.16 18.16 -29.56
CA LEU A 550 -0.74 19.37 -29.00
C LEU A 550 -0.83 20.54 -29.99
N ASN A 551 -0.09 20.47 -31.10
CA ASN A 551 -0.14 21.47 -32.16
C ASN A 551 -0.05 20.83 -33.55
N GLN A 552 -0.51 21.54 -34.56
CA GLN A 552 -0.58 21.04 -35.93
C GLN A 552 0.81 20.84 -36.54
N ASP A 553 1.75 21.76 -36.28
CA ASP A 553 3.12 21.68 -36.82
C ASP A 553 3.84 20.39 -36.38
N ALA A 554 3.70 20.02 -35.12
CA ALA A 554 4.29 18.78 -34.60
C ALA A 554 3.64 17.52 -35.23
N TYR A 555 2.32 17.57 -35.43
CA TYR A 555 1.60 16.48 -36.08
C TYR A 555 1.99 16.33 -37.56
N ASP A 556 2.07 17.42 -38.32
CA ASP A 556 2.47 17.42 -39.71
C ASP A 556 3.92 16.90 -39.85
N ARG A 557 4.82 17.33 -38.98
CA ARG A 557 6.20 16.87 -38.93
C ARG A 557 6.30 15.35 -38.64
N TYR A 558 5.47 14.82 -37.79
CA TYR A 558 5.41 13.38 -37.50
C TYR A 558 4.96 12.56 -38.73
N ARG A 559 4.11 13.12 -39.59
CA ARG A 559 3.56 12.45 -40.77
C ARG A 559 4.49 12.49 -42.00
N LEU A 560 5.59 13.22 -41.93
CA LEU A 560 6.55 13.27 -43.04
C LEU A 560 7.11 11.90 -43.33
N SER A 561 7.38 11.64 -44.62
CA SER A 561 8.21 10.51 -45.00
C SER A 561 9.63 10.66 -44.42
N LYS A 562 10.38 9.56 -44.36
CA LYS A 562 11.77 9.63 -43.87
C LYS A 562 12.60 10.61 -44.73
N GLU A 563 12.38 10.64 -46.02
CA GLU A 563 13.06 11.52 -46.97
C GLU A 563 12.71 12.98 -46.70
N ASP A 564 11.42 13.32 -46.61
CA ASP A 564 10.98 14.68 -46.35
C ASP A 564 11.45 15.19 -44.98
N PHE A 565 11.51 14.30 -43.99
CA PHE A 565 11.99 14.64 -42.65
C PHE A 565 13.50 14.95 -42.64
N GLU A 566 14.31 14.20 -43.40
CA GLU A 566 15.75 14.48 -43.51
C GLU A 566 16.01 15.80 -44.28
N LEU A 567 15.26 16.04 -45.37
CA LEU A 567 15.33 17.31 -46.11
C LEU A 567 14.95 18.50 -45.23
N LEU A 568 13.90 18.38 -44.42
CA LEU A 568 13.51 19.42 -43.47
C LEU A 568 14.61 19.70 -42.44
N LYS A 569 15.25 18.66 -41.93
CA LYS A 569 16.40 18.81 -41.00
C LYS A 569 17.59 19.52 -41.62
N GLU A 570 17.87 19.27 -42.89
CA GLU A 570 18.94 19.96 -43.62
C GLU A 570 18.64 21.44 -43.78
N LEU A 571 17.42 21.78 -44.19
CA LEU A 571 16.96 23.16 -44.28
C LEU A 571 17.03 23.91 -42.94
N GLU A 572 16.61 23.27 -41.84
CA GLU A 572 16.69 23.83 -40.49
C GLU A 572 18.16 24.10 -40.05
N LYS A 573 19.08 23.18 -40.38
CA LYS A 573 20.52 23.39 -40.11
C LYS A 573 21.12 24.55 -40.92
N GLU A 574 20.71 24.70 -42.15
CA GLU A 574 21.15 25.83 -43.00
C GLU A 574 20.61 27.16 -42.46
N GLN A 575 19.34 27.21 -42.05
CA GLN A 575 18.73 28.39 -41.46
C GLN A 575 19.36 28.78 -40.11
N LYS A 576 19.72 27.80 -39.26
CA LYS A 576 20.49 28.07 -38.05
C LYS A 576 21.86 28.63 -38.34
N LYS A 577 22.60 28.05 -39.27
CA LYS A 577 23.92 28.57 -39.67
C LYS A 577 23.84 30.00 -40.21
N ALA A 578 22.79 30.32 -41.01
CA ALA A 578 22.58 31.68 -41.51
C ALA A 578 22.32 32.69 -40.39
N LYS A 579 21.45 32.31 -39.41
CA LYS A 579 21.15 33.16 -38.23
C LYS A 579 22.37 33.37 -37.32
N ASP A 580 23.17 32.34 -37.09
CA ASP A 580 24.41 32.46 -36.28
C ASP A 580 25.50 33.22 -37.03
N GLY A 581 25.53 33.16 -38.37
CA GLY A 581 26.40 33.96 -39.22
C GLY A 581 26.10 35.48 -39.16
N ASP A 582 24.82 35.85 -39.09
CA ASP A 582 24.41 37.26 -38.97
C ASP A 582 24.65 37.79 -37.53
N LYS A 583 24.43 37.00 -36.48
CA LYS A 583 24.76 37.38 -35.10
C LYS A 583 26.27 37.62 -34.91
N LYS A 584 27.14 36.84 -35.57
CA LYS A 584 28.61 37.06 -35.56
C LYS A 584 29.04 38.31 -36.30
N LYS A 585 28.29 38.77 -37.30
CA LYS A 585 28.59 40.05 -38.01
C LYS A 585 28.25 41.27 -37.17
N ASP A 586 27.19 41.22 -36.34
CA ASP A 586 26.83 42.34 -35.45
C ASP A 586 27.71 42.42 -34.20
N VAL A 587 28.25 41.30 -33.68
CA VAL A 587 29.14 41.29 -32.51
C VAL A 587 30.55 41.78 -32.84
N ASN A 588 31.02 41.67 -34.10
CA ASN A 588 32.33 42.15 -34.50
C ASN A 588 32.40 43.69 -34.69
N LYS A 589 31.26 44.40 -34.53
CA LYS A 589 31.26 45.89 -34.58
C LYS A 589 31.40 46.56 -33.22
N SER A 590 31.46 45.81 -32.11
CA SER A 590 31.46 46.39 -30.77
C SER A 590 32.42 45.75 -29.75
N LYS A 591 33.59 45.24 -30.16
CA LYS A 591 34.63 44.84 -29.19
C LYS A 591 36.04 45.19 -29.70
N LYS A 592 36.51 46.29 -29.23
CA LYS A 592 37.89 46.47 -28.84
C LYS A 592 37.87 46.64 -27.31
N ASP A 593 38.79 45.90 -26.66
CA ASP A 593 39.17 45.93 -25.26
C ASP A 593 38.30 45.12 -24.28
N GLU A 594 38.79 43.96 -23.91
CA GLU A 594 39.27 43.51 -22.59
C GLU A 594 39.43 41.99 -22.53
N ALA A 595 40.52 41.58 -21.92
CA ALA A 595 41.04 40.22 -21.84
C ALA A 595 40.41 39.40 -20.72
N ASP A 596 40.43 38.07 -20.91
CA ASP A 596 40.44 36.97 -19.95
C ASP A 596 39.42 36.94 -18.80
N GLU A 597 38.45 36.02 -18.91
CA GLU A 597 38.15 35.07 -17.85
C GLU A 597 37.34 33.91 -18.42
N ASP A 598 37.92 32.73 -18.29
CA ASP A 598 37.37 31.42 -18.63
C ASP A 598 36.13 31.12 -17.77
N LYS A 599 34.95 31.13 -18.36
CA LYS A 599 33.72 30.58 -17.77
C LYS A 599 33.01 29.72 -18.79
N SER A 600 33.11 28.40 -18.55
CA SER A 600 32.24 27.39 -19.15
C SER A 600 30.76 27.77 -18.92
N SER A 601 30.16 28.43 -19.88
CA SER A 601 28.71 28.61 -19.94
C SER A 601 28.11 27.40 -20.65
N GLU A 602 27.56 26.46 -19.88
CA GLU A 602 26.56 25.56 -20.38
C GLU A 602 25.41 26.37 -20.99
N ASP A 603 25.16 26.16 -22.28
CA ASP A 603 24.03 26.75 -23.01
C ASP A 603 22.74 26.38 -22.31
N LYS A 604 22.16 27.26 -21.52
CA LYS A 604 20.75 27.24 -21.14
C LYS A 604 19.98 27.54 -22.44
N ALA A 605 19.59 26.49 -23.14
CA ALA A 605 18.60 26.62 -24.21
C ALA A 605 17.35 27.30 -23.61
N ASP A 606 16.98 28.46 -24.13
CA ASP A 606 15.70 29.11 -23.80
C ASP A 606 14.59 28.07 -24.03
N LYS A 607 13.96 27.60 -22.92
CA LYS A 607 12.83 26.70 -22.99
C LYS A 607 11.70 27.44 -23.70
N LYS A 608 11.38 27.01 -24.92
CA LYS A 608 10.24 27.57 -25.67
C LYS A 608 8.94 27.21 -24.95
N ASP A 609 8.03 28.17 -24.90
CA ASP A 609 6.66 27.93 -24.44
C ASP A 609 5.99 26.84 -25.28
N ILE A 610 5.32 25.91 -24.60
CA ILE A 610 4.57 24.85 -25.27
C ILE A 610 3.31 25.46 -25.88
N VAL A 611 3.09 25.18 -27.16
CA VAL A 611 1.90 25.61 -27.89
C VAL A 611 0.85 24.52 -27.80
N VAL A 612 -0.33 24.88 -27.25
CA VAL A 612 -1.47 23.96 -27.13
C VAL A 612 -2.62 24.48 -27.98
N GLU A 613 -2.90 23.77 -29.06
CA GLU A 613 -4.01 24.02 -30.00
C GLU A 613 -5.11 22.99 -29.74
N LEU A 614 -6.17 23.39 -29.08
CA LEU A 614 -7.26 22.47 -28.69
C LEU A 614 -8.21 22.15 -29.83
N ASN A 615 -8.33 23.05 -30.80
CA ASN A 615 -9.25 22.87 -31.93
C ASN A 615 -8.76 21.74 -32.84
N GLY A 616 -9.60 20.73 -33.09
CA GLY A 616 -9.27 19.55 -33.90
C GLY A 616 -8.20 18.64 -33.26
N ILE A 617 -8.08 18.63 -31.93
CA ILE A 617 -7.05 17.83 -31.25
C ILE A 617 -7.32 16.32 -31.37
N GLU A 618 -8.56 15.90 -31.48
CA GLU A 618 -9.00 14.52 -31.71
C GLU A 618 -8.51 13.95 -33.04
N ASP A 619 -8.27 14.80 -34.05
CA ASP A 619 -7.72 14.39 -35.35
C ASP A 619 -6.21 14.20 -35.33
N ARG A 620 -5.56 14.60 -34.24
CA ARG A 620 -4.12 14.50 -34.03
C ARG A 620 -3.72 13.39 -33.05
N ILE A 621 -4.59 12.40 -32.88
CA ILE A 621 -4.32 11.20 -32.07
C ILE A 621 -3.80 10.09 -32.98
N VAL A 622 -2.66 9.48 -32.60
CA VAL A 622 -1.99 8.42 -33.37
C VAL A 622 -1.78 7.20 -32.49
N ARG A 623 -2.08 6.04 -33.03
CA ARG A 623 -1.77 4.74 -32.41
C ARG A 623 -0.35 4.33 -32.78
N LEU A 624 0.46 3.91 -31.80
CA LEU A 624 1.84 3.45 -31.98
C LEU A 624 1.95 1.93 -31.97
N THR A 625 1.11 1.21 -31.24
CA THR A 625 1.13 -0.27 -31.10
C THR A 625 -0.16 -0.93 -31.53
#